data_24870d6cb70fa1b899f6d332d2d3bdff
#
_entry.id   24870d6cb70fa1b899f6d332d2d3bdff
#
_cell.length_a   1.000
_cell.length_b   1.000
_cell.length_c   1.000
_cell.angle_alpha   90.00
_cell.angle_beta   90.00
_cell.angle_gamma   90.00
#
_symmetry.space_group_name_H-M   'P 1'
#
loop_
_entity.id
_entity.type
_entity.pdbx_description
1 polymer ?
#
loop_
_entity_poly.entity_id
_entity_poly.type
_entity_poly.pdbx_seq_one_letter_code
_entity_poly.pdbx_strand_id
1 'polypeptide(L)'
;MTDPHNSVHQQIKTIHYENEENHNPNLVYLKTEKETSLQKPTEDSPIKPNLTEQEQKPKPKSIYGAIFAMTSLSIGTGCLTFTKKAIQLGFLWFGVLLIISGLATYWTLVGLIRVAKKKGDMEYSSTALKILGKGAAILIDVMTVLYSWGIIITYEVILNSLIGRVIFTFFKDKNIFQTFAIYEKEKWNTIKIKAIVLVVLNCLLFPLCLAKDIGKMRFFSLFGIIALAYTILVLIIECPFFWSDYLKNVYVKDDESTHPNWFDITRAFNSNLDFFTAFCTIMFSYANHQGALPVERSLQTNDDKLMNKVFRRSILLTLIIYFFTYIASFLTTPLESEDLIIFRDSIFDNDIFMNISKIAIILELFFLVPANFNSMRCSFFHLIFGNEEVRTIPNIILSSSTLIISAVIGGAYRDILNYISLLGGFCCTTICFLIPGWMMIKVEWHEMSKVEKILTVTGISILCIVGYTGGIESVILCFK
;
A
#
# COMPACT_ATOMS: atom_id res chain seq x y z
N MET A 1 -67.80 -5.03 -46.15
CA MET A 1 -67.86 -6.27 -45.38
C MET A 1 -66.56 -6.25 -44.49
N THR A 2 -66.69 -5.56 -43.49
CA THR A 2 -66.62 -5.77 -42.05
C THR A 2 -65.25 -6.29 -41.55
N ASP A 3 -64.48 -5.34 -41.10
CA ASP A 3 -63.36 -5.40 -40.15
C ASP A 3 -63.86 -5.67 -38.72
N PRO A 4 -63.13 -6.28 -37.82
CA PRO A 4 -63.10 -5.67 -36.55
C PRO A 4 -61.69 -5.57 -35.89
N HIS A 5 -61.45 -4.38 -35.38
CA HIS A 5 -60.53 -3.90 -34.38
C HIS A 5 -60.19 -4.85 -33.23
N ASN A 6 -58.94 -4.88 -32.89
CA ASN A 6 -58.44 -5.39 -31.61
C ASN A 6 -57.83 -4.28 -30.78
N SER A 7 -58.58 -3.83 -29.78
CA SER A 7 -58.17 -2.86 -28.78
C SER A 7 -57.48 -3.58 -27.60
N VAL A 8 -56.25 -3.20 -27.30
CA VAL A 8 -55.52 -3.65 -26.14
C VAL A 8 -55.92 -2.83 -24.90
N HIS A 9 -56.63 -3.46 -23.97
CA HIS A 9 -56.92 -2.89 -22.66
C HIS A 9 -55.69 -2.98 -21.73
N GLN A 10 -55.13 -1.84 -21.34
CA GLN A 10 -54.28 -1.71 -20.18
C GLN A 10 -55.12 -1.74 -18.91
N GLN A 11 -54.94 -2.74 -18.07
CA GLN A 11 -55.44 -2.72 -16.67
C GLN A 11 -54.38 -2.16 -15.75
N ILE A 12 -54.66 -1.00 -15.19
CA ILE A 12 -53.90 -0.41 -14.08
C ILE A 12 -54.44 -1.02 -12.80
N LYS A 13 -53.65 -1.78 -12.09
CA LYS A 13 -53.92 -2.22 -10.71
C LYS A 13 -53.39 -1.17 -9.74
N THR A 14 -54.33 -0.50 -9.07
CA THR A 14 -54.09 0.39 -7.93
C THR A 14 -53.81 -0.48 -6.71
N ILE A 15 -52.64 -0.33 -6.11
CA ILE A 15 -52.32 -0.95 -4.83
C ILE A 15 -52.52 0.14 -3.73
N HIS A 16 -53.38 -0.14 -2.77
CA HIS A 16 -53.56 0.67 -1.57
C HIS A 16 -52.32 0.54 -0.69
N TYR A 17 -51.78 1.68 -0.28
CA TYR A 17 -50.79 1.78 0.79
C TYR A 17 -51.47 2.24 2.07
N GLU A 18 -51.33 1.49 3.13
CA GLU A 18 -51.56 1.99 4.49
C GLU A 18 -50.39 2.92 4.87
N ASN A 19 -50.76 4.11 5.31
CA ASN A 19 -49.85 5.11 5.81
C ASN A 19 -49.33 4.73 7.19
N GLU A 20 -48.03 4.53 7.34
CA GLU A 20 -47.32 4.88 8.56
C GLU A 20 -46.37 6.05 8.29
N GLU A 21 -46.59 7.10 9.03
CA GLU A 21 -45.85 8.37 8.99
C GLU A 21 -44.39 8.14 9.34
N ASN A 22 -43.43 8.39 8.40
CA ASN A 22 -42.26 9.18 8.72
C ASN A 22 -41.46 9.58 7.45
N HIS A 23 -41.17 10.86 7.36
CA HIS A 23 -40.53 11.63 6.33
C HIS A 23 -39.29 11.00 5.66
N ASN A 24 -39.35 10.82 4.32
CA ASN A 24 -38.33 11.33 3.41
C ASN A 24 -38.78 11.22 1.94
N PRO A 25 -38.91 12.30 1.17
CA PRO A 25 -39.28 12.25 -0.24
C PRO A 25 -37.99 12.21 -1.08
N ASN A 26 -37.84 11.20 -1.88
CA ASN A 26 -37.05 11.08 -3.10
C ASN A 26 -36.24 9.79 -3.17
N LEU A 27 -36.90 8.75 -3.71
CA LEU A 27 -36.22 7.67 -4.46
C LEU A 27 -37.30 6.76 -5.06
N VAL A 28 -37.64 7.05 -6.31
CA VAL A 28 -38.52 6.18 -7.12
C VAL A 28 -37.64 5.23 -7.90
N TYR A 29 -37.68 3.94 -7.55
CA TYR A 29 -37.12 2.87 -8.39
C TYR A 29 -38.25 2.27 -9.23
N LEU A 30 -38.16 2.44 -10.56
CA LEU A 30 -38.97 1.73 -11.55
C LEU A 30 -38.35 0.34 -11.80
N LYS A 31 -39.02 -0.70 -11.33
CA LYS A 31 -38.73 -2.10 -11.68
C LYS A 31 -39.68 -2.51 -12.78
N THR A 32 -39.16 -2.70 -13.98
CA THR A 32 -39.90 -3.26 -15.12
C THR A 32 -39.68 -4.77 -15.17
N GLU A 33 -40.68 -5.57 -14.78
CA GLU A 33 -40.72 -7.01 -15.08
C GLU A 33 -41.40 -7.21 -16.44
N LYS A 34 -40.69 -7.86 -17.37
CA LYS A 34 -41.26 -8.39 -18.62
C LYS A 34 -41.75 -9.81 -18.34
N GLU A 35 -43.05 -9.99 -18.36
CA GLU A 35 -43.68 -11.33 -18.45
C GLU A 35 -43.56 -11.85 -19.88
N THR A 36 -42.95 -13.03 -20.02
CA THR A 36 -42.92 -13.78 -21.29
C THR A 36 -44.02 -14.85 -21.24
N SER A 37 -44.84 -14.85 -22.27
CA SER A 37 -46.00 -15.70 -22.47
C SER A 37 -45.68 -17.20 -22.47
N LEU A 38 -46.50 -17.97 -21.72
CA LEU A 38 -46.53 -19.42 -21.67
C LEU A 38 -47.01 -20.05 -22.99
N GLN A 39 -46.13 -20.81 -23.65
CA GLN A 39 -46.53 -21.85 -24.60
C GLN A 39 -46.57 -23.22 -23.88
N LYS A 40 -47.68 -23.96 -24.13
CA LYS A 40 -47.87 -25.32 -23.60
C LYS A 40 -46.82 -26.29 -24.14
N PRO A 41 -46.30 -27.22 -23.29
CA PRO A 41 -45.35 -28.24 -23.73
C PRO A 41 -46.05 -29.40 -24.41
N THR A 42 -45.53 -29.84 -25.57
CA THR A 42 -45.73 -31.18 -26.10
C THR A 42 -44.74 -32.12 -25.45
N GLU A 43 -45.25 -33.32 -25.05
CA GLU A 43 -44.50 -34.41 -24.44
C GLU A 43 -43.42 -34.97 -25.38
N ASP A 44 -42.40 -35.54 -24.70
CA ASP A 44 -41.33 -36.46 -25.13
C ASP A 44 -39.97 -35.83 -25.54
N SER A 45 -39.18 -35.61 -24.50
CA SER A 45 -37.78 -36.07 -24.39
C SER A 45 -37.17 -35.58 -23.05
N PRO A 46 -36.31 -36.33 -22.35
CA PRO A 46 -35.70 -35.89 -21.07
C PRO A 46 -34.62 -34.87 -21.34
N ILE A 47 -34.98 -33.60 -21.28
CA ILE A 47 -34.01 -32.49 -21.27
C ILE A 47 -33.29 -32.58 -19.93
N LYS A 48 -32.01 -32.96 -19.96
CA LYS A 48 -31.09 -32.73 -18.83
C LYS A 48 -31.12 -31.26 -18.49
N PRO A 49 -31.35 -30.85 -17.24
CA PRO A 49 -31.25 -29.45 -16.87
C PRO A 49 -29.80 -29.02 -17.10
N ASN A 50 -29.60 -28.08 -18.02
CA ASN A 50 -28.37 -27.32 -18.11
C ASN A 50 -28.17 -26.72 -16.73
N LEU A 51 -27.17 -27.21 -16.03
CA LEU A 51 -26.63 -26.61 -14.83
C LEU A 51 -26.15 -25.21 -15.26
N THR A 52 -27.03 -24.23 -15.10
CA THR A 52 -26.65 -22.82 -15.05
C THR A 52 -25.46 -22.75 -14.11
N GLU A 53 -24.37 -22.20 -14.58
CA GLU A 53 -23.19 -21.87 -13.79
C GLU A 53 -23.67 -21.23 -12.49
N GLN A 54 -23.77 -22.04 -11.44
CA GLN A 54 -23.84 -21.49 -10.09
C GLN A 54 -22.55 -20.70 -9.94
N GLU A 55 -22.65 -19.38 -9.89
CA GLU A 55 -21.57 -18.52 -9.38
C GLU A 55 -21.08 -19.16 -8.10
N GLN A 56 -19.97 -19.87 -8.20
CA GLN A 56 -19.35 -20.51 -7.04
C GLN A 56 -18.94 -19.37 -6.12
N LYS A 57 -19.74 -19.15 -5.07
CA LYS A 57 -19.35 -18.23 -4.00
C LYS A 57 -17.92 -18.58 -3.62
N PRO A 58 -16.99 -17.63 -3.68
CA PRO A 58 -15.58 -17.91 -3.38
C PRO A 58 -15.49 -18.56 -2.00
N LYS A 59 -14.77 -19.69 -1.93
CA LYS A 59 -14.56 -20.39 -0.65
C LYS A 59 -14.00 -19.41 0.39
N PRO A 60 -14.51 -19.40 1.63
CA PRO A 60 -14.01 -18.52 2.67
C PRO A 60 -12.51 -18.75 2.88
N LYS A 61 -11.75 -17.67 2.99
CA LYS A 61 -10.30 -17.76 3.22
C LYS A 61 -10.02 -18.30 4.62
N SER A 62 -8.93 -19.04 4.75
CA SER A 62 -8.44 -19.46 6.07
C SER A 62 -7.97 -18.23 6.86
N ILE A 63 -8.02 -18.31 8.19
CA ILE A 63 -7.50 -17.28 9.11
C ILE A 63 -6.03 -16.97 8.81
N TYR A 64 -5.22 -18.00 8.56
CA TYR A 64 -3.81 -17.83 8.19
C TYR A 64 -3.66 -17.06 6.86
N GLY A 65 -4.49 -17.38 5.87
CA GLY A 65 -4.52 -16.64 4.61
C GLY A 65 -4.87 -15.16 4.78
N ALA A 66 -5.76 -14.82 5.70
CA ALA A 66 -6.08 -13.44 6.04
C ALA A 66 -4.94 -12.73 6.77
N ILE A 67 -4.27 -13.42 7.73
CA ILE A 67 -3.09 -12.88 8.43
C ILE A 67 -1.99 -12.57 7.40
N PHE A 68 -1.66 -13.52 6.53
CA PHE A 68 -0.64 -13.31 5.49
C PHE A 68 -1.05 -12.20 4.51
N ALA A 69 -2.31 -12.12 4.11
CA ALA A 69 -2.79 -11.04 3.24
C ALA A 69 -2.62 -9.66 3.89
N MET A 70 -3.01 -9.50 5.15
CA MET A 70 -2.83 -8.24 5.89
C MET A 70 -1.35 -7.90 6.10
N THR A 71 -0.52 -8.90 6.41
CA THR A 71 0.92 -8.72 6.56
C THR A 71 1.56 -8.29 5.24
N SER A 72 1.20 -8.94 4.13
CA SER A 72 1.68 -8.60 2.78
C SER A 72 1.30 -7.19 2.33
N LEU A 73 0.15 -6.67 2.78
CA LEU A 73 -0.25 -5.29 2.50
C LEU A 73 0.61 -4.25 3.22
N SER A 74 1.17 -4.61 4.38
CA SER A 74 2.08 -3.73 5.14
C SER A 74 3.52 -3.84 4.63
N ILE A 75 3.97 -5.06 4.29
CA ILE A 75 5.35 -5.32 3.88
C ILE A 75 5.56 -4.82 2.46
N GLY A 76 6.40 -3.80 2.33
CA GLY A 76 6.83 -3.22 1.07
C GLY A 76 8.22 -2.61 1.20
N THR A 77 8.64 -1.86 0.20
CA THR A 77 9.96 -1.21 0.17
C THR A 77 10.19 -0.18 1.27
N GLY A 78 9.13 0.26 1.96
CA GLY A 78 9.24 1.21 3.07
C GLY A 78 10.17 0.74 4.19
N CYS A 79 10.18 -0.56 4.52
CA CYS A 79 11.06 -1.08 5.57
C CYS A 79 12.56 -1.07 5.18
N LEU A 80 12.87 -1.04 3.89
CA LEU A 80 14.25 -0.94 3.41
C LEU A 80 14.88 0.45 3.64
N THR A 81 14.07 1.46 3.97
CA THR A 81 14.51 2.82 4.30
C THR A 81 14.77 3.03 5.79
N PHE A 82 14.44 2.06 6.64
CA PHE A 82 14.47 2.20 8.09
C PHE A 82 15.85 2.50 8.65
N THR A 83 16.91 1.96 8.04
CA THR A 83 18.29 2.21 8.47
C THR A 83 18.62 3.68 8.47
N LYS A 84 18.39 4.37 7.35
CA LYS A 84 18.69 5.80 7.23
C LYS A 84 17.89 6.63 8.23
N LYS A 85 16.59 6.31 8.39
CA LYS A 85 15.75 7.00 9.39
C LYS A 85 16.15 6.68 10.83
N ALA A 86 16.62 5.45 11.11
CA ALA A 86 17.15 5.09 12.42
C ALA A 86 18.46 5.81 12.75
N ILE A 87 19.33 6.04 11.75
CA ILE A 87 20.55 6.84 11.91
C ILE A 87 20.19 8.31 12.15
N GLN A 88 19.21 8.85 11.42
CA GLN A 88 18.78 10.24 11.55
C GLN A 88 18.12 10.52 12.90
N LEU A 89 17.16 9.69 13.31
CA LEU A 89 16.39 9.88 14.56
C LEU A 89 17.14 9.42 15.81
N GLY A 90 17.93 8.38 15.70
CA GLY A 90 18.53 7.62 16.78
C GLY A 90 17.93 6.22 16.89
N PHE A 91 18.84 5.24 17.09
CA PHE A 91 18.49 3.82 17.06
C PHE A 91 17.35 3.46 18.02
N LEU A 92 17.47 3.80 19.30
CA LEU A 92 16.48 3.45 20.32
C LEU A 92 15.13 4.12 20.08
N TRP A 93 15.13 5.39 19.71
CA TRP A 93 13.90 6.15 19.47
C TRP A 93 13.16 5.67 18.23
N PHE A 94 13.89 5.25 17.20
CA PHE A 94 13.26 4.63 16.01
C PHE A 94 12.53 3.33 16.40
N GLY A 95 13.14 2.48 17.22
CA GLY A 95 12.50 1.25 17.71
C GLY A 95 11.24 1.52 18.53
N VAL A 96 11.28 2.52 19.43
CA VAL A 96 10.10 2.94 20.21
C VAL A 96 8.99 3.47 19.29
N LEU A 97 9.36 4.31 18.32
CA LEU A 97 8.41 4.86 17.35
C LEU A 97 7.75 3.78 16.49
N LEU A 98 8.52 2.76 16.10
CA LEU A 98 8.03 1.62 15.35
C LEU A 98 6.94 0.84 16.12
N ILE A 99 7.15 0.62 17.44
CA ILE A 99 6.16 -0.03 18.30
C ILE A 99 4.90 0.82 18.46
N ILE A 100 5.05 2.10 18.76
CA ILE A 100 3.93 3.03 18.96
C ILE A 100 3.08 3.10 17.68
N SER A 101 3.73 3.19 16.54
CA SER A 101 3.08 3.25 15.23
C SER A 101 2.32 1.95 14.91
N GLY A 102 2.89 0.79 15.22
CA GLY A 102 2.20 -0.50 15.08
C GLY A 102 0.96 -0.60 15.97
N LEU A 103 1.04 -0.14 17.23
CA LEU A 103 -0.10 -0.11 18.14
C LEU A 103 -1.19 0.86 17.67
N ALA A 104 -0.81 2.03 17.18
CA ALA A 104 -1.74 3.02 16.62
C ALA A 104 -2.47 2.44 15.38
N THR A 105 -1.73 1.79 14.49
CA THR A 105 -2.29 1.11 13.31
C THR A 105 -3.28 0.01 13.71
N TYR A 106 -2.91 -0.85 14.67
CA TYR A 106 -3.82 -1.88 15.19
C TYR A 106 -5.11 -1.29 15.74
N TRP A 107 -5.00 -0.24 16.55
CA TRP A 107 -6.15 0.42 17.15
C TRP A 107 -7.13 1.00 16.12
N THR A 108 -6.62 1.71 15.12
CA THR A 108 -7.45 2.30 14.07
C THR A 108 -8.03 1.28 13.10
N LEU A 109 -7.32 0.17 12.82
CA LEU A 109 -7.85 -0.96 12.04
C LEU A 109 -9.03 -1.64 12.73
N VAL A 110 -8.90 -1.93 14.03
CA VAL A 110 -10.00 -2.52 14.82
C VAL A 110 -11.21 -1.60 14.84
N GLY A 111 -10.97 -0.30 15.03
CA GLY A 111 -12.03 0.71 14.98
C GLY A 111 -12.72 0.79 13.63
N LEU A 112 -11.96 0.80 12.54
CA LEU A 112 -12.48 0.83 11.17
C LEU A 112 -13.43 -0.33 10.89
N ILE A 113 -13.01 -1.57 11.20
CA ILE A 113 -13.85 -2.76 10.99
C ILE A 113 -15.11 -2.73 11.85
N ARG A 114 -14.97 -2.37 13.13
CA ARG A 114 -16.11 -2.29 14.05
C ARG A 114 -17.17 -1.33 13.54
N VAL A 115 -16.76 -0.17 13.09
CA VAL A 115 -17.65 0.88 12.55
C VAL A 115 -18.25 0.43 11.22
N ALA A 116 -17.48 -0.20 10.33
CA ALA A 116 -17.96 -0.72 9.05
C ALA A 116 -19.05 -1.80 9.27
N LYS A 117 -18.82 -2.74 10.17
CA LYS A 117 -19.83 -3.77 10.55
C LYS A 117 -21.13 -3.16 11.10
N LYS A 118 -21.03 -2.18 11.98
CA LYS A 118 -22.22 -1.47 12.52
C LYS A 118 -23.05 -0.81 11.42
N LYS A 119 -22.44 -0.42 10.29
CA LYS A 119 -23.12 0.21 9.16
C LYS A 119 -23.44 -0.74 8.00
N GLY A 120 -23.04 -2.00 8.11
CA GLY A 120 -23.33 -3.05 7.12
C GLY A 120 -22.65 -2.82 5.78
N ASP A 121 -21.50 -2.15 5.77
CA ASP A 121 -20.74 -1.88 4.55
C ASP A 121 -19.27 -2.31 4.73
N MET A 122 -18.74 -2.99 3.72
CA MET A 122 -17.39 -3.55 3.75
C MET A 122 -16.51 -3.00 2.62
N GLU A 123 -16.77 -1.76 2.24
CA GLU A 123 -15.97 -0.98 1.31
C GLU A 123 -15.63 0.36 1.93
N TYR A 124 -14.36 0.81 1.83
CA TYR A 124 -13.86 1.91 2.64
C TYR A 124 -14.52 3.24 2.25
N SER A 125 -14.55 3.59 0.97
CA SER A 125 -15.17 4.83 0.49
C SER A 125 -16.67 4.86 0.72
N SER A 126 -17.37 3.74 0.45
CA SER A 126 -18.80 3.58 0.69
C SER A 126 -19.17 3.67 2.19
N THR A 127 -18.37 3.05 3.06
CA THR A 127 -18.53 3.17 4.52
C THR A 127 -18.40 4.63 4.97
N ALA A 128 -17.40 5.35 4.47
CA ALA A 128 -17.21 6.75 4.78
C ALA A 128 -18.35 7.62 4.24
N LEU A 129 -18.85 7.32 3.04
CA LEU A 129 -20.00 8.00 2.46
C LEU A 129 -21.24 7.91 3.38
N LYS A 130 -21.54 6.70 3.86
CA LYS A 130 -22.69 6.45 4.75
C LYS A 130 -22.55 7.12 6.13
N ILE A 131 -21.32 7.22 6.66
CA ILE A 131 -21.07 7.72 8.01
C ILE A 131 -20.79 9.22 8.00
N LEU A 132 -19.82 9.65 7.20
CA LEU A 132 -19.29 11.02 7.22
C LEU A 132 -19.87 11.89 6.10
N GLY A 133 -20.38 11.26 5.03
CA GLY A 133 -20.96 11.94 3.88
C GLY A 133 -20.01 12.02 2.68
N LYS A 134 -20.49 12.65 1.59
CA LYS A 134 -19.85 12.67 0.29
C LYS A 134 -18.42 13.25 0.29
N GLY A 135 -18.18 14.30 1.10
CA GLY A 135 -16.84 14.92 1.16
C GLY A 135 -15.76 13.97 1.68
N ALA A 136 -16.06 13.15 2.70
CA ALA A 136 -15.12 12.18 3.25
C ALA A 136 -14.85 11.01 2.28
N ALA A 137 -15.88 10.55 1.55
CA ALA A 137 -15.72 9.52 0.52
C ALA A 137 -14.79 10.01 -0.61
N ILE A 138 -15.03 11.21 -1.12
CA ILE A 138 -14.16 11.85 -2.14
C ILE A 138 -12.73 11.99 -1.60
N LEU A 139 -12.57 12.41 -0.33
CA LEU A 139 -11.24 12.57 0.27
C LEU A 139 -10.49 11.24 0.34
N ILE A 140 -11.15 10.14 0.72
CA ILE A 140 -10.54 8.80 0.71
C ILE A 140 -10.10 8.41 -0.69
N ASP A 141 -10.97 8.56 -1.69
CA ASP A 141 -10.65 8.16 -3.05
C ASP A 141 -9.50 8.99 -3.62
N VAL A 142 -9.50 10.31 -3.40
CA VAL A 142 -8.39 11.19 -3.81
C VAL A 142 -7.08 10.79 -3.12
N MET A 143 -7.11 10.56 -1.80
CA MET A 143 -5.91 10.14 -1.06
C MET A 143 -5.43 8.74 -1.47
N THR A 144 -6.35 7.83 -1.81
CA THR A 144 -6.01 6.51 -2.34
C THR A 144 -5.36 6.60 -3.72
N VAL A 145 -5.88 7.45 -4.61
CA VAL A 145 -5.28 7.70 -5.93
C VAL A 145 -3.86 8.26 -5.77
N LEU A 146 -3.69 9.30 -4.96
CA LEU A 146 -2.39 9.94 -4.73
C LEU A 146 -1.39 8.97 -4.07
N TYR A 147 -1.83 8.20 -3.08
CA TYR A 147 -1.01 7.21 -2.41
C TYR A 147 -0.54 6.10 -3.36
N SER A 148 -1.47 5.48 -4.08
CA SER A 148 -1.15 4.40 -5.00
C SER A 148 -0.28 4.88 -6.17
N TRP A 149 -0.56 6.07 -6.71
CA TRP A 149 0.30 6.68 -7.72
C TRP A 149 1.70 6.99 -7.19
N GLY A 150 1.77 7.56 -5.99
CA GLY A 150 3.05 7.81 -5.33
C GLY A 150 3.88 6.55 -5.09
N ILE A 151 3.24 5.43 -4.72
CA ILE A 151 3.91 4.13 -4.63
C ILE A 151 4.46 3.69 -6.00
N ILE A 152 3.70 3.86 -7.09
CA ILE A 152 4.16 3.52 -8.44
C ILE A 152 5.41 4.30 -8.80
N ILE A 153 5.43 5.61 -8.55
CA ILE A 153 6.62 6.46 -8.76
C ILE A 153 7.81 5.94 -7.94
N THR A 154 7.59 5.66 -6.66
CA THR A 154 8.63 5.12 -5.77
C THR A 154 9.20 3.80 -6.31
N TYR A 155 8.34 2.89 -6.74
CA TYR A 155 8.77 1.61 -7.30
C TYR A 155 9.54 1.76 -8.61
N GLU A 156 9.14 2.66 -9.49
CA GLU A 156 9.88 2.93 -10.74
C GLU A 156 11.27 3.51 -10.47
N VAL A 157 11.41 4.41 -9.49
CA VAL A 157 12.72 4.94 -9.09
C VAL A 157 13.62 3.83 -8.53
N ILE A 158 13.09 2.98 -7.66
CA ILE A 158 13.84 1.87 -7.07
C ILE A 158 14.22 0.84 -8.14
N LEU A 159 13.28 0.45 -9.00
CA LEU A 159 13.51 -0.49 -10.11
C LEU A 159 14.61 0.01 -11.03
N ASN A 160 14.54 1.28 -11.45
CA ASN A 160 15.54 1.90 -12.29
C ASN A 160 16.94 1.85 -11.65
N SER A 161 17.04 2.17 -10.36
CA SER A 161 18.30 2.16 -9.62
C SER A 161 18.83 0.73 -9.42
N LEU A 162 17.96 -0.23 -9.07
CA LEU A 162 18.36 -1.64 -8.88
C LEU A 162 18.79 -2.30 -10.19
N ILE A 163 18.03 -2.11 -11.26
CA ILE A 163 18.36 -2.65 -12.58
C ILE A 163 19.73 -2.12 -13.02
N GLY A 164 19.98 -0.81 -12.86
CA GLY A 164 21.28 -0.23 -13.18
C GLY A 164 22.44 -0.86 -12.39
N ARG A 165 22.27 -1.05 -11.07
CA ARG A 165 23.29 -1.67 -10.20
C ARG A 165 23.52 -3.15 -10.54
N VAL A 166 22.47 -3.91 -10.83
CA VAL A 166 22.58 -5.32 -11.24
C VAL A 166 23.30 -5.46 -12.58
N ILE A 167 22.92 -4.65 -13.58
CA ILE A 167 23.60 -4.66 -14.89
C ILE A 167 25.08 -4.33 -14.71
N PHE A 168 25.42 -3.31 -13.93
CA PHE A 168 26.81 -2.97 -13.64
C PHE A 168 27.60 -4.12 -13.02
N THR A 169 27.03 -4.81 -12.04
CA THR A 169 27.70 -5.92 -11.35
C THR A 169 28.04 -7.06 -12.30
N PHE A 170 27.14 -7.42 -13.24
CA PHE A 170 27.34 -8.54 -14.16
C PHE A 170 28.19 -8.20 -15.39
N PHE A 171 28.29 -6.93 -15.74
CA PHE A 171 28.98 -6.50 -16.99
C PHE A 171 30.17 -5.59 -16.74
N LYS A 172 30.72 -5.58 -15.53
CA LYS A 172 31.84 -4.73 -15.08
C LYS A 172 33.05 -4.73 -16.02
N ASP A 173 33.34 -5.84 -16.68
CA ASP A 173 34.51 -6.01 -17.52
C ASP A 173 34.33 -5.64 -19.02
N LYS A 174 33.15 -5.19 -19.42
CA LYS A 174 32.87 -4.82 -20.82
C LYS A 174 32.86 -3.30 -20.97
N ASN A 175 33.74 -2.79 -21.84
CA ASN A 175 33.90 -1.34 -22.13
C ASN A 175 32.59 -0.59 -22.45
N ILE A 176 31.57 -1.28 -22.97
CA ILE A 176 30.23 -0.70 -23.22
C ILE A 176 29.54 -0.27 -21.93
N PHE A 177 29.82 -0.91 -20.81
CA PHE A 177 29.22 -0.66 -19.51
C PHE A 177 30.08 0.16 -18.54
N GLN A 178 31.35 0.47 -18.90
CA GLN A 178 32.08 1.52 -18.17
C GLN A 178 31.36 2.85 -18.21
N THR A 179 30.53 3.09 -19.23
CA THR A 179 29.61 4.22 -19.29
C THR A 179 28.54 4.19 -18.20
N PHE A 180 28.18 2.99 -17.68
CA PHE A 180 27.29 2.82 -16.52
C PHE A 180 28.04 3.03 -15.19
N ALA A 181 29.33 2.71 -15.13
CA ALA A 181 30.18 2.92 -13.95
C ALA A 181 30.57 4.39 -13.72
N ILE A 182 30.53 5.21 -14.76
CA ILE A 182 30.68 6.68 -14.71
C ILE A 182 29.36 7.32 -14.18
N TYR A 183 28.58 6.55 -13.46
CA TYR A 183 27.29 6.91 -12.89
C TYR A 183 27.35 8.14 -11.95
N GLU A 184 28.52 8.47 -11.43
CA GLU A 184 28.72 9.62 -10.56
C GLU A 184 29.37 10.83 -11.23
N LYS A 185 30.04 10.70 -12.37
CA LYS A 185 30.87 11.81 -12.93
C LYS A 185 30.31 12.52 -14.17
N GLU A 186 29.47 11.87 -15.01
CA GLU A 186 28.90 12.51 -16.20
C GLU A 186 27.37 12.54 -16.20
N LYS A 187 26.80 13.67 -15.80
CA LYS A 187 25.34 13.90 -15.66
C LYS A 187 24.49 13.45 -16.86
N TRP A 188 24.94 13.66 -18.10
CA TRP A 188 24.15 13.43 -19.31
C TRP A 188 24.01 11.96 -19.71
N ASN A 189 25.08 11.18 -19.62
CA ASN A 189 25.04 9.76 -19.98
C ASN A 189 24.19 8.96 -18.98
N THR A 190 24.29 9.30 -17.72
CA THR A 190 23.47 8.73 -16.65
C THR A 190 21.99 8.98 -16.87
N ILE A 191 21.59 10.19 -17.26
CA ILE A 191 20.19 10.55 -17.55
C ILE A 191 19.66 9.74 -18.73
N LYS A 192 20.43 9.62 -19.84
CA LYS A 192 20.02 8.87 -21.02
C LYS A 192 19.77 7.39 -20.71
N ILE A 193 20.68 6.78 -19.94
CA ILE A 193 20.56 5.36 -19.59
C ILE A 193 19.37 5.12 -18.67
N LYS A 194 19.18 5.95 -17.64
CA LYS A 194 18.01 5.89 -16.77
C LYS A 194 16.72 6.03 -17.57
N ALA A 195 16.68 6.95 -18.53
CA ALA A 195 15.52 7.15 -19.40
C ALA A 195 15.24 5.91 -20.27
N ILE A 196 16.27 5.28 -20.83
CA ILE A 196 16.11 4.05 -21.62
C ILE A 196 15.56 2.91 -20.74
N VAL A 197 16.13 2.71 -19.55
CA VAL A 197 15.65 1.67 -18.61
C VAL A 197 14.19 1.93 -18.24
N LEU A 198 13.82 3.18 -17.93
CA LEU A 198 12.43 3.54 -17.61
C LEU A 198 11.48 3.31 -18.80
N VAL A 199 11.87 3.65 -20.00
CA VAL A 199 11.04 3.41 -21.21
C VAL A 199 10.82 1.91 -21.41
N VAL A 200 11.87 1.10 -21.34
CA VAL A 200 11.76 -0.36 -21.48
C VAL A 200 10.89 -0.95 -20.37
N LEU A 201 11.11 -0.53 -19.13
CA LEU A 201 10.33 -0.95 -17.96
C LEU A 201 8.85 -0.65 -18.16
N ASN A 202 8.52 0.58 -18.56
CA ASN A 202 7.12 1.01 -18.76
C ASN A 202 6.46 0.30 -19.94
N CYS A 203 7.19 -0.01 -21.02
CA CYS A 203 6.66 -0.84 -22.10
C CYS A 203 6.29 -2.25 -21.63
N LEU A 204 7.03 -2.83 -20.66
CA LEU A 204 6.72 -4.12 -20.06
C LEU A 204 5.60 -4.04 -19.02
N LEU A 205 5.52 -2.96 -18.24
CA LEU A 205 4.48 -2.75 -17.24
C LEU A 205 3.11 -2.41 -17.84
N PHE A 206 3.09 -1.72 -18.97
CA PHE A 206 1.85 -1.24 -19.60
C PHE A 206 0.81 -2.34 -19.84
N PRO A 207 1.12 -3.48 -20.49
CA PRO A 207 0.14 -4.55 -20.70
C PRO A 207 -0.33 -5.17 -19.37
N LEU A 208 0.50 -5.20 -18.32
CA LEU A 208 0.11 -5.70 -17.01
C LEU A 208 -0.86 -4.74 -16.30
N CYS A 209 -0.66 -3.43 -16.44
CA CYS A 209 -1.57 -2.41 -15.91
C CYS A 209 -2.92 -2.38 -16.64
N LEU A 210 -2.97 -2.80 -17.92
CA LEU A 210 -4.24 -2.92 -18.66
C LEU A 210 -5.10 -4.09 -18.22
N ALA A 211 -4.53 -5.11 -17.60
CA ALA A 211 -5.24 -6.31 -17.16
C ALA A 211 -6.39 -5.94 -16.20
N LYS A 212 -7.59 -6.46 -16.48
CA LYS A 212 -8.80 -6.22 -15.69
C LYS A 212 -8.85 -7.11 -14.44
N ASP A 213 -8.35 -8.34 -14.55
CA ASP A 213 -8.39 -9.34 -13.49
C ASP A 213 -7.01 -9.53 -12.86
N ILE A 214 -6.92 -9.18 -11.58
CA ILE A 214 -5.70 -9.28 -10.78
C ILE A 214 -5.71 -10.54 -9.88
N GLY A 215 -6.74 -11.38 -9.99
CA GLY A 215 -6.86 -12.58 -9.15
C GLY A 215 -5.61 -13.48 -9.18
N LYS A 216 -4.93 -13.56 -10.33
CA LYS A 216 -3.67 -14.30 -10.50
C LYS A 216 -2.46 -13.61 -9.84
N MET A 217 -2.53 -12.31 -9.58
CA MET A 217 -1.41 -11.55 -8.98
C MET A 217 -1.22 -11.81 -7.49
N ARG A 218 -2.16 -12.45 -6.81
CA ARG A 218 -2.00 -12.86 -5.39
C ARG A 218 -0.80 -13.78 -5.17
N PHE A 219 -0.42 -14.55 -6.17
CA PHE A 219 0.78 -15.40 -6.10
C PHE A 219 2.05 -14.57 -5.96
N PHE A 220 2.11 -13.40 -6.62
CA PHE A 220 3.26 -12.51 -6.55
C PHE A 220 3.40 -11.81 -5.18
N SER A 221 2.29 -11.59 -4.45
CA SER A 221 2.37 -11.08 -3.07
C SER A 221 3.08 -12.05 -2.12
N LEU A 222 2.91 -13.36 -2.31
CA LEU A 222 3.65 -14.35 -1.53
C LEU A 222 5.14 -14.35 -1.91
N PHE A 223 5.44 -14.22 -3.19
CA PHE A 223 6.81 -14.10 -3.66
C PHE A 223 7.52 -12.88 -3.06
N GLY A 224 6.83 -11.74 -2.96
CA GLY A 224 7.37 -10.54 -2.32
C GLY A 224 7.76 -10.74 -0.85
N ILE A 225 6.92 -11.40 -0.06
CA ILE A 225 7.26 -11.74 1.33
C ILE A 225 8.50 -12.63 1.39
N ILE A 226 8.62 -13.60 0.49
CA ILE A 226 9.78 -14.50 0.43
C ILE A 226 11.03 -13.74 0.01
N ALA A 227 10.94 -12.85 -0.99
CA ALA A 227 12.05 -12.01 -1.45
C ALA A 227 12.56 -11.10 -0.32
N LEU A 228 11.66 -10.46 0.41
CA LEU A 228 12.05 -9.62 1.55
C LEU A 228 12.61 -10.46 2.70
N ALA A 229 12.00 -11.60 3.03
CA ALA A 229 12.52 -12.50 4.07
C ALA A 229 13.93 -13.00 3.73
N TYR A 230 14.19 -13.32 2.47
CA TYR A 230 15.53 -13.67 1.98
C TYR A 230 16.50 -12.50 2.13
N THR A 231 16.10 -11.29 1.75
CA THR A 231 16.93 -10.08 1.91
C THR A 231 17.28 -9.83 3.38
N ILE A 232 16.31 -9.98 4.29
CA ILE A 232 16.57 -9.86 5.74
C ILE A 232 17.54 -10.93 6.23
N LEU A 233 17.38 -12.16 5.75
CA LEU A 233 18.28 -13.26 6.09
C LEU A 233 19.72 -12.98 5.65
N VAL A 234 19.91 -12.47 4.43
CA VAL A 234 21.21 -12.04 3.92
C VAL A 234 21.81 -10.96 4.81
N LEU A 235 21.04 -9.92 5.15
CA LEU A 235 21.48 -8.86 6.06
C LEU A 235 21.92 -9.40 7.41
N ILE A 236 21.20 -10.35 7.99
CA ILE A 236 21.55 -10.98 9.27
C ILE A 236 22.86 -11.79 9.16
N ILE A 237 23.01 -12.57 8.10
CA ILE A 237 24.20 -13.40 7.89
C ILE A 237 25.45 -12.54 7.64
N GLU A 238 25.32 -11.46 6.90
CA GLU A 238 26.42 -10.56 6.56
C GLU A 238 26.75 -9.54 7.66
N CYS A 239 25.82 -9.29 8.57
CA CYS A 239 25.99 -8.34 9.68
C CYS A 239 27.31 -8.47 10.45
N PRO A 240 27.79 -9.66 10.88
CA PRO A 240 29.04 -9.79 11.60
C PRO A 240 30.28 -9.36 10.79
N PHE A 241 30.25 -9.59 9.47
CA PHE A 241 31.36 -9.22 8.58
C PHE A 241 31.43 -7.71 8.40
N PHE A 242 30.30 -7.07 8.11
CA PHE A 242 30.20 -5.61 8.00
C PHE A 242 30.56 -4.91 9.32
N TRP A 243 30.10 -5.45 10.45
CA TRP A 243 30.42 -4.92 11.76
C TRP A 243 31.92 -5.02 12.06
N SER A 244 32.56 -6.16 11.74
CA SER A 244 34.00 -6.35 11.89
C SER A 244 34.81 -5.38 11.01
N ASP A 245 34.38 -5.18 9.73
CA ASP A 245 35.02 -4.24 8.82
C ASP A 245 34.86 -2.79 9.31
N TYR A 246 33.66 -2.42 9.76
CA TYR A 246 33.40 -1.13 10.35
C TYR A 246 34.32 -0.85 11.55
N LEU A 247 34.43 -1.78 12.49
CA LEU A 247 35.30 -1.63 13.66
C LEU A 247 36.78 -1.43 13.24
N LYS A 248 37.28 -2.20 12.30
CA LYS A 248 38.65 -2.04 11.78
C LYS A 248 38.88 -0.66 11.18
N ASN A 249 37.95 -0.18 10.37
CA ASN A 249 38.09 1.10 9.68
C ASN A 249 37.97 2.30 10.62
N VAL A 250 37.18 2.21 11.68
CA VAL A 250 37.06 3.24 12.73
C VAL A 250 38.33 3.29 13.58
N TYR A 251 38.86 2.12 13.97
CA TYR A 251 40.10 2.05 14.77
C TYR A 251 41.37 2.50 14.05
N VAL A 252 41.39 2.43 12.69
CA VAL A 252 42.59 2.83 11.91
C VAL A 252 42.62 4.33 11.62
N LYS A 253 41.47 5.02 11.66
CA LYS A 253 41.38 6.44 11.31
C LYS A 253 41.55 7.41 12.44
N ASP A 254 41.26 6.99 13.67
CA ASP A 254 41.38 7.86 14.87
C ASP A 254 42.60 7.48 15.69
N ASP A 255 43.48 8.46 15.94
CA ASP A 255 44.57 8.41 16.88
C ASP A 255 44.11 7.77 18.19
N GLU A 256 44.88 6.88 18.79
CA GLU A 256 44.64 5.91 19.88
C GLU A 256 43.78 6.37 21.09
N SER A 257 43.16 7.53 21.13
CA SER A 257 42.56 8.13 22.31
C SER A 257 41.03 8.14 22.38
N THR A 258 40.28 7.80 21.32
CA THR A 258 38.80 7.82 21.35
C THR A 258 38.19 6.55 20.79
N HIS A 259 38.00 5.57 21.68
CA HIS A 259 37.06 4.48 21.38
C HIS A 259 35.66 5.06 21.22
N PRO A 260 34.98 4.89 20.06
CA PRO A 260 33.59 5.35 19.94
C PRO A 260 32.75 4.58 20.95
N ASN A 261 32.18 5.28 21.92
CA ASN A 261 31.26 4.68 22.86
C ASN A 261 30.03 4.17 22.10
N TRP A 262 29.47 3.06 22.53
CA TRP A 262 28.20 2.56 22.00
C TRP A 262 27.10 3.67 21.92
N PHE A 263 27.10 4.58 22.89
CA PHE A 263 26.20 5.72 22.94
C PHE A 263 26.42 6.71 21.78
N ASP A 264 27.65 6.88 21.32
CA ASP A 264 27.97 7.75 20.19
C ASP A 264 27.54 7.11 18.87
N ILE A 265 27.68 5.77 18.76
CA ILE A 265 27.26 5.00 17.58
C ILE A 265 25.74 4.88 17.51
N THR A 266 25.08 4.59 18.64
CA THR A 266 23.64 4.37 18.69
C THR A 266 22.83 5.64 18.82
N ARG A 267 23.44 6.78 19.09
CA ARG A 267 22.84 8.09 19.31
C ARG A 267 21.39 8.01 19.76
N ALA A 268 21.13 8.16 21.06
CA ALA A 268 19.80 7.93 21.63
C ALA A 268 18.72 8.83 21.02
N PHE A 269 19.07 10.07 20.64
CA PHE A 269 18.18 11.03 19.99
C PHE A 269 19.02 12.08 19.26
N ASN A 270 18.80 12.25 17.95
CA ASN A 270 19.67 13.07 17.12
C ASN A 270 19.04 14.42 16.73
N SER A 271 17.81 14.44 16.25
CA SER A 271 17.16 15.66 15.79
C SER A 271 15.66 15.65 16.07
N ASN A 272 15.13 16.81 16.46
CA ASN A 272 13.70 16.97 16.72
C ASN A 272 12.85 16.89 15.43
N LEU A 273 13.37 17.36 14.30
CA LEU A 273 12.65 17.35 13.02
C LEU A 273 12.63 15.97 12.39
N ASP A 274 13.71 15.21 12.45
CA ASP A 274 13.76 13.84 11.92
C ASP A 274 12.72 12.91 12.56
N PHE A 275 12.22 13.24 13.75
CA PHE A 275 11.11 12.51 14.38
C PHE A 275 9.86 12.48 13.51
N PHE A 276 9.46 13.61 12.95
CA PHE A 276 8.23 13.72 12.17
C PHE A 276 8.35 12.98 10.84
N THR A 277 9.47 13.12 10.15
CA THR A 277 9.70 12.41 8.87
C THR A 277 9.90 10.91 9.08
N ALA A 278 10.53 10.48 10.17
CA ALA A 278 10.66 9.07 10.53
C ALA A 278 9.28 8.44 10.85
N PHE A 279 8.42 9.16 11.59
CA PHE A 279 7.04 8.73 11.81
C PHE A 279 6.29 8.54 10.49
N CYS A 280 6.39 9.48 9.56
CA CYS A 280 5.76 9.38 8.25
C CYS A 280 6.25 8.17 7.43
N THR A 281 7.56 7.91 7.44
CA THR A 281 8.15 6.74 6.77
C THR A 281 7.64 5.42 7.38
N ILE A 282 7.54 5.35 8.71
CA ILE A 282 6.98 4.20 9.41
C ILE A 282 5.49 4.04 9.07
N MET A 283 4.72 5.14 9.02
CA MET A 283 3.31 5.10 8.66
C MET A 283 3.07 4.64 7.22
N PHE A 284 3.92 5.08 6.29
CA PHE A 284 3.91 4.56 4.92
C PHE A 284 4.06 3.04 4.90
N SER A 285 4.97 2.52 5.73
CA SER A 285 5.23 1.08 5.82
C SER A 285 4.09 0.29 6.48
N TYR A 286 3.34 0.88 7.41
CA TYR A 286 2.18 0.25 8.06
C TYR A 286 0.84 0.46 7.34
N ALA A 287 0.80 1.17 6.21
CA ALA A 287 -0.44 1.56 5.54
C ALA A 287 -1.15 0.38 4.87
N ASN A 288 -2.01 -0.32 5.61
CA ASN A 288 -2.77 -1.48 5.17
C ASN A 288 -4.30 -1.33 5.31
N HIS A 289 -4.80 -0.15 5.70
CA HIS A 289 -6.21 0.09 5.98
C HIS A 289 -7.11 -0.12 4.77
N GLN A 290 -6.64 0.22 3.56
CA GLN A 290 -7.39 0.04 2.31
C GLN A 290 -7.73 -1.44 2.04
N GLY A 291 -6.85 -2.36 2.45
CA GLY A 291 -7.05 -3.80 2.28
C GLY A 291 -7.81 -4.48 3.42
N ALA A 292 -8.06 -3.79 4.55
CA ALA A 292 -8.65 -4.40 5.72
C ALA A 292 -10.09 -4.88 5.49
N LEU A 293 -10.95 -4.02 4.90
CA LEU A 293 -12.34 -4.36 4.60
C LEU A 293 -12.48 -5.47 3.53
N PRO A 294 -11.75 -5.44 2.40
CA PRO A 294 -11.72 -6.56 1.45
C PRO A 294 -11.24 -7.90 2.07
N VAL A 295 -10.29 -7.86 2.99
CA VAL A 295 -9.83 -9.07 3.69
C VAL A 295 -10.92 -9.60 4.62
N GLU A 296 -11.60 -8.74 5.38
CA GLU A 296 -12.76 -9.10 6.21
C GLU A 296 -13.86 -9.73 5.37
N ARG A 297 -14.29 -9.08 4.29
CA ARG A 297 -15.29 -9.62 3.36
C ARG A 297 -14.92 -11.02 2.85
N SER A 298 -13.63 -11.28 2.62
CA SER A 298 -13.16 -12.58 2.13
C SER A 298 -13.21 -13.72 3.17
N LEU A 299 -13.25 -13.39 4.47
CA LEU A 299 -13.39 -14.36 5.55
C LEU A 299 -14.84 -14.81 5.73
N GLN A 300 -15.82 -14.03 5.25
CA GLN A 300 -17.26 -14.32 5.36
C GLN A 300 -17.70 -14.64 6.80
N THR A 301 -17.10 -13.98 7.78
CA THR A 301 -17.38 -14.18 9.21
C THR A 301 -17.88 -12.91 9.84
N ASN A 302 -18.86 -13.01 10.73
CA ASN A 302 -19.33 -11.89 11.54
C ASN A 302 -18.67 -11.84 12.93
N ASP A 303 -17.68 -12.72 13.18
CA ASP A 303 -17.02 -12.80 14.49
C ASP A 303 -15.91 -11.71 14.62
N ASP A 304 -16.21 -10.68 15.42
CA ASP A 304 -15.27 -9.59 15.72
C ASP A 304 -14.01 -10.10 16.43
N LYS A 305 -14.12 -11.13 17.26
CA LYS A 305 -12.97 -11.70 17.98
C LYS A 305 -12.00 -12.34 16.99
N LEU A 306 -12.54 -12.96 15.93
CA LEU A 306 -11.72 -13.56 14.89
C LEU A 306 -10.92 -12.51 14.13
N MET A 307 -11.57 -11.42 13.73
CA MET A 307 -10.92 -10.34 12.99
C MET A 307 -9.88 -9.60 13.85
N ASN A 308 -10.18 -9.34 15.12
CA ASN A 308 -9.20 -8.80 16.07
C ASN A 308 -7.97 -9.72 16.21
N LYS A 309 -8.17 -11.03 16.18
CA LYS A 309 -7.08 -12.01 16.20
C LYS A 309 -6.23 -11.96 14.93
N VAL A 310 -6.87 -11.76 13.76
CA VAL A 310 -6.17 -11.57 12.47
C VAL A 310 -5.31 -10.32 12.53
N PHE A 311 -5.86 -9.17 12.88
CA PHE A 311 -5.11 -7.91 12.95
C PHE A 311 -3.97 -7.94 13.96
N ARG A 312 -4.24 -8.43 15.18
CA ARG A 312 -3.19 -8.56 16.20
C ARG A 312 -2.02 -9.40 15.74
N ARG A 313 -2.30 -10.56 15.10
CA ARG A 313 -1.24 -11.44 14.60
C ARG A 313 -0.51 -10.86 13.39
N SER A 314 -1.25 -10.22 12.50
CA SER A 314 -0.67 -9.57 11.33
C SER A 314 0.26 -8.42 11.73
N ILE A 315 -0.19 -7.50 12.59
CA ILE A 315 0.63 -6.39 13.06
C ILE A 315 1.83 -6.88 13.87
N LEU A 316 1.65 -7.90 14.71
CA LEU A 316 2.78 -8.50 15.45
C LEU A 316 3.81 -9.12 14.50
N LEU A 317 3.38 -9.85 13.48
CA LEU A 317 4.27 -10.45 12.48
C LEU A 317 5.00 -9.36 11.69
N THR A 318 4.29 -8.32 11.25
CA THR A 318 4.87 -7.16 10.58
C THR A 318 5.90 -6.46 11.47
N LEU A 319 5.58 -6.24 12.76
CA LEU A 319 6.48 -5.63 13.72
C LEU A 319 7.76 -6.45 13.90
N ILE A 320 7.65 -7.77 14.02
CA ILE A 320 8.81 -8.68 14.12
C ILE A 320 9.70 -8.56 12.89
N ILE A 321 9.12 -8.61 11.68
CA ILE A 321 9.85 -8.47 10.43
C ILE A 321 10.56 -7.12 10.37
N TYR A 322 9.87 -6.04 10.72
CA TYR A 322 10.42 -4.69 10.74
C TYR A 322 11.56 -4.52 11.75
N PHE A 323 11.45 -5.12 12.94
CA PHE A 323 12.53 -5.12 13.91
C PHE A 323 13.77 -5.83 13.38
N PHE A 324 13.63 -7.02 12.80
CA PHE A 324 14.76 -7.73 12.21
C PHE A 324 15.39 -6.95 11.05
N THR A 325 14.57 -6.36 10.16
CA THR A 325 15.08 -5.52 9.07
C THR A 325 15.85 -4.33 9.62
N TYR A 326 15.28 -3.59 10.53
CA TYR A 326 15.87 -2.39 11.11
C TYR A 326 17.17 -2.68 11.85
N ILE A 327 17.21 -3.71 12.73
CA ILE A 327 18.38 -4.06 13.51
C ILE A 327 19.50 -4.58 12.60
N ALA A 328 19.20 -5.55 11.74
CA ALA A 328 20.20 -6.15 10.86
C ALA A 328 20.79 -5.11 9.91
N SER A 329 19.95 -4.26 9.33
CA SER A 329 20.41 -3.22 8.41
C SER A 329 21.20 -2.12 9.13
N PHE A 330 20.79 -1.69 10.31
CA PHE A 330 21.54 -0.71 11.10
C PHE A 330 22.94 -1.23 11.48
N LEU A 331 23.06 -2.48 11.91
CA LEU A 331 24.34 -3.09 12.27
C LEU A 331 25.29 -3.28 11.08
N THR A 332 24.76 -3.30 9.84
CA THR A 332 25.60 -3.34 8.64
C THR A 332 26.10 -1.96 8.20
N THR A 333 25.41 -0.87 8.55
CA THR A 333 25.76 0.50 8.14
C THR A 333 25.42 1.51 9.25
N PRO A 334 26.15 1.50 10.39
CA PRO A 334 25.71 2.22 11.59
C PRO A 334 25.89 3.74 11.57
N LEU A 335 26.77 4.27 10.72
CA LEU A 335 27.05 5.72 10.65
C LEU A 335 26.44 6.38 9.42
N GLU A 336 26.47 5.70 8.29
CA GLU A 336 26.02 6.22 7.02
C GLU A 336 25.31 5.13 6.24
N SER A 337 24.14 5.42 5.72
CA SER A 337 23.36 4.49 4.90
C SER A 337 22.82 5.19 3.67
N GLU A 338 22.81 4.46 2.57
CA GLU A 338 22.02 4.80 1.38
C GLU A 338 20.53 4.91 1.73
N ASP A 339 19.73 5.54 0.87
CA ASP A 339 18.28 5.71 1.08
C ASP A 339 17.56 4.39 1.33
N LEU A 340 17.99 3.33 0.63
CA LEU A 340 17.55 1.96 0.87
C LEU A 340 18.76 1.08 1.19
N ILE A 341 18.63 0.25 2.20
CA ILE A 341 19.72 -0.65 2.61
C ILE A 341 20.19 -1.60 1.49
N ILE A 342 19.30 -1.94 0.56
CA ILE A 342 19.64 -2.80 -0.59
C ILE A 342 20.59 -2.13 -1.59
N PHE A 343 20.77 -0.79 -1.50
CA PHE A 343 21.71 -0.03 -2.29
C PHE A 343 23.11 0.03 -1.69
N ARG A 344 23.29 -0.48 -0.46
CA ARG A 344 24.59 -0.44 0.23
C ARG A 344 25.70 -1.01 -0.66
N ASP A 345 26.89 -0.47 -0.52
CA ASP A 345 28.09 -1.03 -1.13
C ASP A 345 28.47 -2.35 -0.43
N SER A 346 29.04 -3.26 -1.18
CA SER A 346 29.49 -4.54 -0.63
C SER A 346 30.95 -4.45 -0.20
N ILE A 347 31.27 -5.08 0.94
CA ILE A 347 32.67 -5.33 1.37
C ILE A 347 33.29 -6.56 0.68
N PHE A 348 32.45 -7.32 -0.05
CA PHE A 348 32.88 -8.51 -0.78
C PHE A 348 33.10 -8.18 -2.25
N ASP A 349 34.16 -8.71 -2.87
CA ASP A 349 34.45 -8.51 -4.30
C ASP A 349 33.28 -8.98 -5.19
N ASN A 350 32.59 -10.02 -4.77
CA ASN A 350 31.40 -10.53 -5.44
C ASN A 350 30.34 -10.97 -4.41
N ASP A 351 29.44 -10.06 -4.10
CA ASP A 351 28.33 -10.28 -3.17
C ASP A 351 27.14 -10.95 -3.88
N ILE A 352 27.27 -12.27 -4.09
CA ILE A 352 26.26 -13.06 -4.80
C ILE A 352 24.94 -13.04 -4.05
N PHE A 353 24.94 -13.15 -2.72
CA PHE A 353 23.73 -13.22 -1.91
C PHE A 353 22.91 -11.91 -1.99
N MET A 354 23.58 -10.77 -1.84
CA MET A 354 22.91 -9.48 -1.98
C MET A 354 22.48 -9.21 -3.43
N ASN A 355 23.21 -9.67 -4.43
CA ASN A 355 22.78 -9.54 -5.82
C ASN A 355 21.55 -10.39 -6.14
N ILE A 356 21.40 -11.58 -5.56
CA ILE A 356 20.16 -12.37 -5.61
C ILE A 356 19.02 -11.61 -4.94
N SER A 357 19.25 -10.97 -3.79
CA SER A 357 18.26 -10.10 -3.13
C SER A 357 17.82 -8.96 -4.05
N LYS A 358 18.74 -8.27 -4.71
CA LYS A 358 18.42 -7.19 -5.66
C LYS A 358 17.53 -7.69 -6.80
N ILE A 359 17.84 -8.85 -7.38
CA ILE A 359 17.03 -9.46 -8.45
C ILE A 359 15.64 -9.86 -7.92
N ALA A 360 15.57 -10.46 -6.74
CA ALA A 360 14.30 -10.86 -6.13
C ALA A 360 13.40 -9.64 -5.86
N ILE A 361 13.95 -8.55 -5.34
CA ILE A 361 13.22 -7.30 -5.12
C ILE A 361 12.80 -6.64 -6.45
N ILE A 362 13.64 -6.69 -7.50
CA ILE A 362 13.24 -6.21 -8.85
C ILE A 362 12.00 -6.95 -9.33
N LEU A 363 11.96 -8.28 -9.22
CA LEU A 363 10.82 -9.08 -9.63
C LEU A 363 9.58 -8.78 -8.78
N GLU A 364 9.75 -8.64 -7.46
CA GLU A 364 8.67 -8.25 -6.54
C GLU A 364 8.05 -6.91 -6.97
N LEU A 365 8.87 -5.86 -7.08
CA LEU A 365 8.39 -4.52 -7.41
C LEU A 365 7.73 -4.45 -8.79
N PHE A 366 8.29 -5.18 -9.76
CA PHE A 366 7.72 -5.27 -11.10
C PHE A 366 6.26 -5.74 -11.08
N PHE A 367 5.92 -6.71 -10.23
CA PHE A 367 4.55 -7.20 -10.10
C PHE A 367 3.70 -6.38 -9.12
N LEU A 368 4.31 -5.64 -8.19
CA LEU A 368 3.57 -4.76 -7.28
C LEU A 368 3.09 -3.47 -7.96
N VAL A 369 3.75 -2.99 -9.02
CA VAL A 369 3.29 -1.82 -9.79
C VAL A 369 1.87 -2.02 -10.33
N PRO A 370 1.53 -3.06 -11.11
CA PRO A 370 0.17 -3.24 -11.60
C PRO A 370 -0.84 -3.53 -10.48
N ALA A 371 -0.42 -4.11 -9.35
CA ALA A 371 -1.30 -4.30 -8.19
C ALA A 371 -1.72 -2.95 -7.57
N ASN A 372 -0.76 -2.04 -7.36
CA ASN A 372 -1.04 -0.68 -6.88
C ASN A 372 -1.79 0.16 -7.91
N PHE A 373 -1.48 -0.02 -9.19
CA PHE A 373 -2.24 0.62 -10.28
C PHE A 373 -3.72 0.23 -10.25
N ASN A 374 -4.05 -1.02 -9.93
CA ASN A 374 -5.45 -1.43 -9.80
C ASN A 374 -6.17 -0.70 -8.65
N SER A 375 -5.54 -0.55 -7.51
CA SER A 375 -6.11 0.21 -6.38
C SER A 375 -6.36 1.67 -6.79
N MET A 376 -5.40 2.30 -7.47
CA MET A 376 -5.54 3.63 -8.03
C MET A 376 -6.70 3.71 -9.04
N ARG A 377 -6.78 2.74 -9.95
CA ARG A 377 -7.82 2.66 -10.98
C ARG A 377 -9.22 2.56 -10.37
N CYS A 378 -9.44 1.67 -9.40
CA CYS A 378 -10.73 1.52 -8.74
C CYS A 378 -11.18 2.85 -8.12
N SER A 379 -10.35 3.49 -7.31
CA SER A 379 -10.69 4.78 -6.69
C SER A 379 -10.85 5.91 -7.71
N PHE A 380 -10.05 5.94 -8.78
CA PHE A 380 -10.17 6.93 -9.84
C PHE A 380 -11.47 6.77 -10.64
N PHE A 381 -11.85 5.52 -10.98
CA PHE A 381 -13.12 5.27 -11.67
C PHE A 381 -14.32 5.57 -10.78
N HIS A 382 -14.25 5.25 -9.49
CA HIS A 382 -15.28 5.60 -8.52
C HIS A 382 -15.46 7.13 -8.41
N LEU A 383 -14.37 7.90 -8.39
CA LEU A 383 -14.41 9.37 -8.37
C LEU A 383 -15.08 9.98 -9.61
N ILE A 384 -14.76 9.47 -10.80
CA ILE A 384 -15.18 10.09 -12.07
C ILE A 384 -16.54 9.55 -12.53
N PHE A 385 -16.75 8.24 -12.41
CA PHE A 385 -17.90 7.56 -13.00
C PHE A 385 -18.93 7.09 -11.96
N GLY A 386 -18.62 7.21 -10.66
CA GLY A 386 -19.47 6.74 -9.57
C GLY A 386 -19.56 5.22 -9.43
N ASN A 387 -18.73 4.47 -10.18
CA ASN A 387 -18.65 3.01 -10.12
C ASN A 387 -17.21 2.55 -10.43
N GLU A 388 -16.86 1.32 -10.03
CA GLU A 388 -15.55 0.72 -10.28
C GLU A 388 -15.44 -0.02 -11.62
N GLU A 389 -16.44 0.12 -12.51
CA GLU A 389 -16.51 -0.61 -13.76
C GLU A 389 -15.41 -0.19 -14.74
N VAL A 390 -14.55 -1.13 -15.13
CA VAL A 390 -13.38 -0.83 -15.96
C VAL A 390 -13.77 -0.65 -17.42
N ARG A 391 -13.80 0.61 -17.85
CA ARG A 391 -14.03 1.02 -19.23
C ARG A 391 -12.72 1.00 -20.02
N THR A 392 -12.72 0.42 -21.22
CA THR A 392 -11.48 0.15 -21.98
C THR A 392 -10.70 1.42 -22.33
N ILE A 393 -11.33 2.42 -22.95
CA ILE A 393 -10.64 3.66 -23.40
C ILE A 393 -10.11 4.47 -22.20
N PRO A 394 -10.93 4.80 -21.16
CA PRO A 394 -10.41 5.48 -19.97
C PRO A 394 -9.30 4.71 -19.27
N ASN A 395 -9.33 3.36 -19.24
CA ASN A 395 -8.29 2.55 -18.66
C ASN A 395 -6.97 2.67 -19.42
N ILE A 396 -6.99 2.67 -20.75
CA ILE A 396 -5.80 2.88 -21.60
C ILE A 396 -5.20 4.26 -21.32
N ILE A 397 -6.03 5.32 -21.29
CA ILE A 397 -5.57 6.69 -21.03
C ILE A 397 -4.96 6.79 -19.62
N LEU A 398 -5.65 6.24 -18.61
CA LEU A 398 -5.17 6.27 -17.23
C LEU A 398 -3.85 5.51 -17.09
N SER A 399 -3.74 4.29 -17.67
CA SER A 399 -2.52 3.48 -17.59
C SER A 399 -1.33 4.19 -18.25
N SER A 400 -1.52 4.68 -19.49
CA SER A 400 -0.45 5.35 -20.22
C SER A 400 -0.03 6.66 -19.55
N SER A 401 -0.98 7.49 -19.13
CA SER A 401 -0.65 8.76 -18.46
C SER A 401 0.05 8.52 -17.12
N THR A 402 -0.42 7.56 -16.30
CA THR A 402 0.20 7.21 -15.03
C THR A 402 1.66 6.80 -15.22
N LEU A 403 1.92 5.84 -16.10
CA LEU A 403 3.27 5.33 -16.33
C LEU A 403 4.21 6.40 -16.91
N ILE A 404 3.73 7.18 -17.89
CA ILE A 404 4.54 8.26 -18.48
C ILE A 404 4.90 9.32 -17.43
N ILE A 405 3.92 9.81 -16.67
CA ILE A 405 4.17 10.84 -15.66
C ILE A 405 5.04 10.29 -14.53
N SER A 406 4.82 9.02 -14.10
CA SER A 406 5.67 8.37 -13.10
C SER A 406 7.10 8.24 -13.57
N ALA A 407 7.33 7.88 -14.84
CA ALA A 407 8.68 7.80 -15.42
C ALA A 407 9.38 9.18 -15.46
N VAL A 408 8.64 10.24 -15.82
CA VAL A 408 9.19 11.61 -15.85
C VAL A 408 9.58 12.05 -14.44
N ILE A 409 8.69 11.89 -13.46
CA ILE A 409 8.95 12.24 -12.06
C ILE A 409 10.08 11.37 -11.51
N GLY A 410 10.02 10.06 -11.70
CA GLY A 410 11.02 9.10 -11.21
C GLY A 410 12.40 9.28 -11.85
N GLY A 411 12.46 9.77 -13.10
CA GLY A 411 13.70 10.12 -13.77
C GLY A 411 14.33 11.43 -13.28
N ALA A 412 13.47 12.38 -12.88
CA ALA A 412 13.90 13.71 -12.42
C ALA A 412 14.24 13.73 -10.92
N TYR A 413 13.50 12.97 -10.13
CA TYR A 413 13.58 13.01 -8.68
C TYR A 413 14.54 11.94 -8.12
N ARG A 414 15.39 12.33 -7.16
CA ARG A 414 16.45 11.46 -6.63
C ARG A 414 16.24 11.02 -5.18
N ASP A 415 15.52 11.82 -4.39
CA ASP A 415 15.38 11.62 -2.96
C ASP A 415 14.14 10.77 -2.64
N ILE A 416 14.30 9.45 -2.69
CA ILE A 416 13.23 8.47 -2.43
C ILE A 416 12.69 8.62 -1.01
N LEU A 417 13.58 8.91 -0.05
CA LEU A 417 13.25 8.92 1.37
C LEU A 417 12.27 10.03 1.73
N ASN A 418 12.51 11.26 1.26
CA ASN A 418 11.61 12.39 1.49
C ASN A 418 10.27 12.19 0.78
N TYR A 419 10.29 11.55 -0.40
CA TYR A 419 9.06 11.23 -1.13
C TYR A 419 8.19 10.20 -0.39
N ILE A 420 8.79 9.14 0.15
CA ILE A 420 8.09 8.16 1.00
C ILE A 420 7.52 8.83 2.25
N SER A 421 8.30 9.71 2.89
CA SER A 421 7.85 10.46 4.06
C SER A 421 6.69 11.40 3.73
N LEU A 422 6.69 12.04 2.56
CA LEU A 422 5.60 12.89 2.07
C LEU A 422 4.30 12.10 1.91
N LEU A 423 4.35 10.92 1.28
CA LEU A 423 3.18 10.04 1.12
C LEU A 423 2.66 9.55 2.48
N GLY A 424 3.56 9.16 3.38
CA GLY A 424 3.23 8.76 4.74
C GLY A 424 2.56 9.88 5.52
N GLY A 425 3.09 11.10 5.39
CA GLY A 425 2.60 12.29 6.10
C GLY A 425 1.20 12.73 5.66
N PHE A 426 0.92 12.80 4.38
CA PHE A 426 -0.38 13.26 3.90
C PHE A 426 -1.36 12.10 3.66
N CYS A 427 -1.00 11.14 2.80
CA CYS A 427 -1.93 10.12 2.37
C CYS A 427 -2.20 9.10 3.48
N CYS A 428 -1.13 8.52 4.09
CA CYS A 428 -1.32 7.50 5.11
C CYS A 428 -1.93 8.08 6.39
N THR A 429 -1.54 9.27 6.81
CA THR A 429 -2.16 9.94 7.97
C THR A 429 -3.65 10.14 7.77
N THR A 430 -4.08 10.56 6.58
CA THR A 430 -5.51 10.72 6.27
C THR A 430 -6.24 9.38 6.24
N ILE A 431 -5.71 8.39 5.52
CA ILE A 431 -6.34 7.08 5.32
C ILE A 431 -6.32 6.23 6.59
N CYS A 432 -5.22 6.26 7.35
CA CYS A 432 -5.04 5.36 8.49
C CYS A 432 -5.52 5.93 9.82
N PHE A 433 -5.55 7.26 9.99
CA PHE A 433 -5.88 7.88 11.28
C PHE A 433 -7.05 8.85 11.20
N LEU A 434 -7.00 9.85 10.32
CA LEU A 434 -8.01 10.91 10.30
C LEU A 434 -9.40 10.34 10.01
N ILE A 435 -9.55 9.62 8.91
CA ILE A 435 -10.87 9.11 8.49
C ILE A 435 -11.39 7.99 9.40
N PRO A 436 -10.61 6.93 9.73
CA PRO A 436 -11.07 5.92 10.67
C PRO A 436 -11.42 6.51 12.04
N GLY A 437 -10.58 7.41 12.54
CA GLY A 437 -10.80 8.08 13.80
C GLY A 437 -12.07 8.93 13.81
N TRP A 438 -12.32 9.70 12.75
CA TRP A 438 -13.53 10.49 12.61
C TRP A 438 -14.78 9.59 12.51
N MET A 439 -14.71 8.47 11.80
CA MET A 439 -15.79 7.49 11.73
C MET A 439 -16.06 6.87 13.12
N MET A 440 -15.02 6.50 13.88
CA MET A 440 -15.15 5.98 15.25
C MET A 440 -15.84 7.00 16.15
N ILE A 441 -15.39 8.24 16.16
CA ILE A 441 -15.99 9.32 16.96
C ILE A 441 -17.46 9.48 16.58
N LYS A 442 -17.81 9.51 15.30
CA LYS A 442 -19.18 9.77 14.87
C LYS A 442 -20.16 8.63 15.19
N VAL A 443 -19.70 7.38 15.11
CA VAL A 443 -20.56 6.19 15.31
C VAL A 443 -20.62 5.74 16.77
N GLU A 444 -19.50 5.79 17.47
CA GLU A 444 -19.35 5.21 18.80
C GLU A 444 -19.42 6.24 19.94
N TRP A 445 -19.57 7.54 19.63
CA TRP A 445 -19.51 8.62 20.61
C TRP A 445 -20.42 8.41 21.83
N HIS A 446 -21.64 7.95 21.62
CA HIS A 446 -22.60 7.75 22.70
C HIS A 446 -22.32 6.50 23.54
N GLU A 447 -21.66 5.51 22.95
CA GLU A 447 -21.29 4.26 23.61
C GLU A 447 -19.98 4.37 24.41
N MET A 448 -19.10 5.31 24.05
CA MET A 448 -17.82 5.52 24.69
C MET A 448 -17.94 6.17 26.08
N SER A 449 -17.17 5.68 27.03
CA SER A 449 -16.94 6.33 28.33
C SER A 449 -16.25 7.70 28.15
N LYS A 450 -16.28 8.57 29.16
CA LYS A 450 -15.59 9.87 29.13
C LYS A 450 -14.09 9.72 28.87
N VAL A 451 -13.46 8.72 29.46
CA VAL A 451 -12.02 8.44 29.29
C VAL A 451 -11.72 8.00 27.86
N GLU A 452 -12.52 7.07 27.31
CA GLU A 452 -12.37 6.62 25.92
C GLU A 452 -12.55 7.76 24.93
N LYS A 453 -13.51 8.66 25.13
CA LYS A 453 -13.68 9.85 24.27
C LYS A 453 -12.43 10.71 24.25
N ILE A 454 -11.90 11.04 25.44
CA ILE A 454 -10.69 11.85 25.56
C ILE A 454 -9.52 11.16 24.88
N LEU A 455 -9.28 9.88 25.18
CA LEU A 455 -8.17 9.11 24.60
C LEU A 455 -8.29 9.00 23.07
N THR A 456 -9.50 8.77 22.55
CA THR A 456 -9.72 8.66 21.10
C THR A 456 -9.48 10.00 20.41
N VAL A 457 -10.09 11.08 20.88
CA VAL A 457 -9.91 12.40 20.25
C VAL A 457 -8.45 12.86 20.36
N THR A 458 -7.84 12.77 21.56
CA THR A 458 -6.45 13.19 21.76
C THR A 458 -5.47 12.33 20.96
N GLY A 459 -5.65 11.01 20.97
CA GLY A 459 -4.79 10.09 20.23
C GLY A 459 -4.82 10.35 18.73
N ILE A 460 -6.01 10.47 18.12
CA ILE A 460 -6.16 10.79 16.71
C ILE A 460 -5.57 12.16 16.38
N SER A 461 -5.84 13.17 17.23
CA SER A 461 -5.31 14.53 17.01
C SER A 461 -3.78 14.55 17.01
N ILE A 462 -3.14 13.86 17.97
CA ILE A 462 -1.68 13.76 18.05
C ILE A 462 -1.12 13.07 16.80
N LEU A 463 -1.69 11.92 16.41
CA LEU A 463 -1.24 11.17 15.23
C LEU A 463 -1.38 12.00 13.94
N CYS A 464 -2.47 12.74 13.79
CA CYS A 464 -2.69 13.63 12.66
C CYS A 464 -1.72 14.82 12.65
N ILE A 465 -1.51 15.48 13.80
CA ILE A 465 -0.58 16.59 13.92
C ILE A 465 0.83 16.14 13.57
N VAL A 466 1.31 15.04 14.17
CA VAL A 466 2.64 14.49 13.91
C VAL A 466 2.79 14.12 12.43
N GLY A 467 1.81 13.42 11.86
CA GLY A 467 1.85 13.00 10.46
C GLY A 467 1.86 14.18 9.49
N TYR A 468 0.93 15.14 9.63
CA TYR A 468 0.90 16.29 8.72
C TYR A 468 2.10 17.21 8.88
N THR A 469 2.63 17.38 10.09
CA THR A 469 3.88 18.12 10.32
C THR A 469 5.04 17.48 9.56
N GLY A 470 5.19 16.17 9.65
CA GLY A 470 6.23 15.46 8.89
C GLY A 470 6.01 15.49 7.38
N GLY A 471 4.74 15.48 6.94
CA GLY A 471 4.39 15.69 5.53
C GLY A 471 4.83 17.06 5.01
N ILE A 472 4.55 18.13 5.77
CA ILE A 472 4.97 19.50 5.44
C ILE A 472 6.50 19.62 5.41
N GLU A 473 7.18 19.05 6.41
CA GLU A 473 8.64 19.01 6.45
C GLU A 473 9.22 18.30 5.23
N SER A 474 8.64 17.13 4.86
CA SER A 474 9.05 16.39 3.67
C SER A 474 8.91 17.22 2.39
N VAL A 475 7.84 18.01 2.25
CA VAL A 475 7.70 18.96 1.13
C VAL A 475 8.87 19.96 1.11
N ILE A 476 9.19 20.56 2.25
CA ILE A 476 10.30 21.53 2.34
C ILE A 476 11.62 20.87 1.95
N LEU A 477 11.85 19.63 2.38
CA LEU A 477 13.07 18.89 2.06
C LEU A 477 13.15 18.48 0.57
N CYS A 478 12.01 18.20 -0.08
CA CYS A 478 11.96 17.90 -1.51
C CYS A 478 12.36 19.08 -2.41
N PHE A 479 12.20 20.32 -1.93
CA PHE A 479 12.52 21.55 -2.68
C PHE A 479 13.85 22.21 -2.28
N LYS A 480 14.58 21.65 -1.32
CA LYS A 480 15.96 22.04 -0.97
C LYS A 480 16.99 21.26 -1.78
#